data_57e68d98836c9dd208bd239d019bd9da
#
_entry.id   57e68d98836c9dd208bd239d019bd9da
#
_cell.length_a   1.000
_cell.length_b   1.000
_cell.length_c   1.000
_cell.angle_alpha   90.00
_cell.angle_beta   90.00
_cell.angle_gamma   90.00
#
_symmetry.space_group_name_H-M   'P 1'
#
loop_
_entity.id
_entity.type
_entity.pdbx_description
1 polymer ?
#
loop_
_entity_poly.entity_id
_entity_poly.type
_entity_poly.pdbx_seq_one_letter_code
_entity_poly.pdbx_strand_id
1 'polypeptide(L)'
;MATVNQLLKKSRKPKVRKTDVPALNACPQRRGVCTRVYTTTPKKPNSALRKVCRVRLTSGYEVTSYIGGEGHNLQEHSLVLIRGGRVKDLPGVRYRTVRGTLDTSGVANRKQRRSKYGAKKGK
;
A
#
# COMPACT_ATOMS: atom_id res chain seq x y z
N MET A 1 -29.62 -21.77 14.23
CA MET A 1 -28.81 -22.99 14.05
C MET A 1 -29.45 -23.85 12.96
N ALA A 2 -28.68 -24.28 11.98
CA ALA A 2 -29.22 -25.06 10.86
C ALA A 2 -29.46 -26.52 11.27
N THR A 3 -30.61 -27.06 10.86
CA THR A 3 -30.93 -28.45 11.09
C THR A 3 -30.35 -29.34 9.98
N VAL A 4 -30.26 -30.65 10.24
CA VAL A 4 -29.75 -31.60 9.25
C VAL A 4 -30.60 -31.55 7.97
N ASN A 5 -31.89 -31.42 8.09
CA ASN A 5 -32.79 -31.34 6.93
C ASN A 5 -32.53 -30.10 6.08
N GLN A 6 -32.17 -28.98 6.71
CA GLN A 6 -31.83 -27.77 5.99
C GLN A 6 -30.51 -27.93 5.22
N LEU A 7 -29.54 -28.61 5.79
CA LEU A 7 -28.27 -28.88 5.13
C LEU A 7 -28.41 -29.86 3.96
N LEU A 8 -29.35 -30.78 4.03
CA LEU A 8 -29.63 -31.70 2.93
C LEU A 8 -30.26 -31.00 1.73
N LYS A 9 -31.04 -29.95 1.96
CA LYS A 9 -31.70 -29.18 0.90
C LYS A 9 -30.76 -28.13 0.31
N LYS A 10 -29.84 -27.58 1.11
CA LYS A 10 -28.91 -26.52 0.68
C LYS A 10 -27.49 -26.97 0.97
N SER A 11 -26.70 -27.12 -0.07
CA SER A 11 -25.27 -27.38 0.09
C SER A 11 -24.60 -26.17 0.70
N ARG A 12 -23.54 -26.42 1.49
CA ARG A 12 -22.72 -25.35 2.03
C ARG A 12 -21.91 -24.70 0.91
N LYS A 13 -21.90 -23.38 0.91
CA LYS A 13 -21.09 -22.62 -0.03
C LYS A 13 -19.96 -21.95 0.74
N PRO A 14 -18.73 -22.06 0.26
CA PRO A 14 -17.62 -21.35 0.93
C PRO A 14 -17.82 -19.85 0.83
N LYS A 15 -17.44 -19.15 1.88
CA LYS A 15 -17.52 -17.69 1.88
C LYS A 15 -16.51 -17.15 0.89
N VAL A 16 -16.95 -16.21 0.06
CA VAL A 16 -16.04 -15.52 -0.86
C VAL A 16 -15.34 -14.42 -0.08
N ARG A 17 -14.01 -14.50 -0.04
CA ARG A 17 -13.21 -13.47 0.61
C ARG A 17 -12.90 -12.38 -0.38
N LYS A 18 -13.32 -11.16 -0.06
CA LYS A 18 -12.99 -10.00 -0.89
C LYS A 18 -11.55 -9.57 -0.63
N THR A 19 -10.88 -9.13 -1.69
CA THR A 19 -9.53 -8.60 -1.54
C THR A 19 -9.55 -7.28 -0.77
N ASP A 20 -8.50 -7.06 0.04
CA ASP A 20 -8.32 -5.80 0.76
C ASP A 20 -7.68 -4.72 -0.12
N VAL A 21 -7.25 -5.08 -1.32
CA VAL A 21 -6.53 -4.18 -2.22
C VAL A 21 -7.18 -4.14 -3.60
N PRO A 22 -8.44 -3.68 -3.70
CA PRO A 22 -9.17 -3.73 -4.99
C PRO A 22 -8.53 -2.88 -6.07
N ALA A 23 -7.82 -1.82 -5.70
CA ALA A 23 -7.20 -0.93 -6.69
C ALA A 23 -6.08 -1.60 -7.47
N LEU A 24 -5.49 -2.68 -6.95
CA LEU A 24 -4.45 -3.43 -7.64
C LEU A 24 -5.00 -4.33 -8.75
N ASN A 25 -6.30 -4.61 -8.73
CA ASN A 25 -6.99 -5.37 -9.79
C ASN A 25 -6.28 -6.70 -10.08
N ALA A 26 -6.08 -7.50 -9.01
CA ALA A 26 -5.45 -8.83 -9.05
C ALA A 26 -4.01 -8.82 -9.56
N CYS A 27 -3.31 -7.70 -9.45
CA CYS A 27 -1.89 -7.57 -9.78
C CYS A 27 -1.07 -7.41 -8.50
N PRO A 28 0.20 -7.85 -8.47
CA PRO A 28 1.02 -7.65 -7.28
C PRO A 28 1.39 -6.18 -7.06
N GLN A 29 1.55 -5.41 -8.14
CA GLN A 29 1.81 -3.97 -8.08
C GLN A 29 1.08 -3.25 -9.21
N ARG A 30 0.91 -1.95 -9.04
CA ARG A 30 0.35 -1.06 -10.06
C ARG A 30 1.13 0.24 -10.10
N ARG A 31 1.29 0.77 -11.30
CA ARG A 31 1.91 2.07 -11.51
C ARG A 31 0.86 3.17 -11.37
N GLY A 32 1.30 4.31 -10.86
CA GLY A 32 0.43 5.46 -10.75
C GLY A 32 1.21 6.76 -10.71
N VAL A 33 0.49 7.86 -10.71
CA VAL A 33 1.05 9.22 -10.65
C VAL A 33 0.60 9.86 -9.35
N CYS A 34 1.55 10.44 -8.62
CA CYS A 34 1.24 11.17 -7.39
C CYS A 34 0.42 12.42 -7.71
N THR A 35 -0.76 12.56 -7.11
CA THR A 35 -1.57 13.76 -7.24
C THR A 35 -1.32 14.71 -6.08
N ARG A 36 -0.87 14.19 -4.94
CA ARG A 36 -0.58 14.98 -3.75
C ARG A 36 0.37 14.21 -2.84
N VAL A 37 1.34 14.91 -2.26
CA VAL A 37 2.25 14.34 -1.26
C VAL A 37 2.13 15.16 0.01
N TYR A 38 1.88 14.49 1.13
CA TYR A 38 1.65 15.19 2.40
C TYR A 38 2.00 14.27 3.58
N THR A 39 1.88 14.82 4.78
CA THR A 39 2.08 14.05 6.01
C THR A 39 0.75 13.93 6.74
N THR A 40 0.60 12.86 7.50
CA THR A 40 -0.59 12.64 8.31
C THR A 40 -0.20 12.04 9.66
N THR A 41 -1.02 12.32 10.67
CA THR A 41 -0.80 11.75 11.99
C THR A 41 -1.46 10.37 12.06
N PRO A 42 -0.84 9.40 12.79
CA PRO A 42 -1.47 8.11 12.99
C PRO A 42 -2.61 8.22 14.00
N LYS A 43 -3.43 7.18 14.06
CA LYS A 43 -4.48 7.12 15.06
C LYS A 43 -3.90 6.90 16.44
N LYS A 44 -4.64 7.33 17.48
CA LYS A 44 -4.21 7.14 18.86
C LYS A 44 -3.98 5.67 19.19
N PRO A 45 -3.02 5.32 20.07
CA PRO A 45 -2.21 6.20 20.91
C PRO A 45 -0.90 6.68 20.27
N ASN A 46 -0.68 6.41 18.99
CA ASN A 46 0.58 6.76 18.33
C ASN A 46 0.60 8.23 17.92
N SER A 47 1.81 8.78 17.85
CA SER A 47 2.03 10.16 17.42
C SER A 47 3.29 10.24 16.57
N ALA A 48 3.16 10.81 15.39
CA ALA A 48 4.27 11.00 14.45
C ALA A 48 3.78 11.78 13.24
N LEU A 49 4.68 12.11 12.34
CA LEU A 49 4.32 12.62 11.01
C LEU A 49 4.60 11.52 9.99
N ARG A 50 3.56 10.82 9.58
CA ARG A 50 3.68 9.74 8.59
C ARG A 50 3.59 10.33 7.19
N LYS A 51 4.54 9.96 6.33
CA LYS A 51 4.58 10.46 4.96
C LYS A 51 3.72 9.59 4.07
N VAL A 52 2.76 10.22 3.38
CA VAL A 52 1.83 9.53 2.49
C VAL A 52 1.69 10.32 1.20
N CYS A 53 1.23 9.64 0.17
CA CYS A 53 0.92 10.30 -1.10
C CYS A 53 -0.41 9.77 -1.61
N ARG A 54 -1.11 10.66 -2.32
CA ARG A 54 -2.32 10.26 -3.02
C ARG A 54 -1.94 9.98 -4.47
N VAL A 55 -2.30 8.80 -4.95
CA VAL A 55 -1.83 8.30 -6.24
C VAL A 55 -3.01 7.89 -7.11
N ARG A 56 -3.01 8.37 -8.35
CA ARG A 56 -3.96 7.89 -9.37
C ARG A 56 -3.32 6.74 -10.11
N LEU A 57 -3.91 5.55 -9.97
CA LEU A 57 -3.37 4.34 -10.57
C LEU A 57 -3.81 4.16 -12.01
N THR A 58 -3.08 3.35 -12.76
CA THR A 58 -3.45 3.00 -14.14
C THR A 58 -4.77 2.23 -14.21
N SER A 59 -5.20 1.63 -13.10
CA SER A 59 -6.50 0.97 -13.00
C SER A 59 -7.68 1.93 -12.89
N GLY A 60 -7.42 3.23 -12.78
CA GLY A 60 -8.45 4.26 -12.63
C GLY A 60 -8.79 4.63 -11.19
N TYR A 61 -8.29 3.89 -10.22
CA TYR A 61 -8.50 4.19 -8.81
C TYR A 61 -7.53 5.27 -8.33
N GLU A 62 -8.00 6.11 -7.42
CA GLU A 62 -7.16 7.05 -6.71
C GLU A 62 -7.07 6.59 -5.25
N VAL A 63 -5.85 6.32 -4.77
CA VAL A 63 -5.63 5.74 -3.45
C VAL A 63 -4.60 6.53 -2.67
N THR A 64 -4.67 6.42 -1.34
CA THR A 64 -3.65 6.96 -0.46
C THR A 64 -2.65 5.84 -0.16
N SER A 65 -1.37 6.13 -0.38
CA SER A 65 -0.29 5.16 -0.25
C SER A 65 0.75 5.67 0.74
N TYR A 66 1.27 4.77 1.57
CA TYR A 66 2.32 5.09 2.52
C TYR A 66 3.69 5.07 1.84
N ILE A 67 4.51 6.07 2.16
CA ILE A 67 5.88 6.14 1.67
C ILE A 67 6.81 5.60 2.74
N GLY A 68 7.39 4.41 2.51
CA GLY A 68 8.25 3.75 3.48
C GLY A 68 9.63 4.37 3.57
N GLY A 69 10.32 4.10 4.70
CA GLY A 69 11.69 4.54 4.93
C GLY A 69 11.80 5.97 5.43
N GLU A 70 13.02 6.40 5.66
CA GLU A 70 13.32 7.76 6.13
C GLU A 70 13.64 8.66 4.95
N GLY A 71 12.83 9.69 4.76
CA GLY A 71 13.02 10.64 3.67
C GLY A 71 12.60 10.10 2.32
N HIS A 72 12.22 10.98 1.43
CA HIS A 72 11.85 10.65 0.05
C HIS A 72 12.00 11.85 -0.84
N ASN A 73 11.96 11.60 -2.15
CA ASN A 73 12.03 12.66 -3.16
C ASN A 73 10.75 12.82 -3.95
N LEU A 74 9.65 12.26 -3.47
CA LEU A 74 8.38 12.31 -4.17
C LEU A 74 7.76 13.70 -4.12
N GLN A 75 7.15 14.09 -5.21
CA GLN A 75 6.43 15.34 -5.34
C GLN A 75 5.24 15.13 -6.25
N GLU A 76 4.42 16.15 -6.42
CA GLU A 76 3.27 16.07 -7.31
C GLU A 76 3.73 15.70 -8.73
N HIS A 77 2.98 14.82 -9.37
CA HIS A 77 3.25 14.26 -10.71
C HIS A 77 4.40 13.26 -10.78
N SER A 78 4.94 12.81 -9.65
CA SER A 78 5.94 11.74 -9.65
C SER A 78 5.29 10.40 -10.00
N LEU A 79 5.99 9.61 -10.83
CA LEU A 79 5.55 8.24 -11.13
C LEU A 79 5.99 7.31 -10.02
N VAL A 80 5.07 6.48 -9.54
CA VAL A 80 5.34 5.54 -8.45
C VAL A 80 4.76 4.18 -8.76
N LEU A 81 5.33 3.17 -8.13
CA LEU A 81 4.81 1.81 -8.18
C LEU A 81 4.21 1.51 -6.81
N ILE A 82 2.96 1.06 -6.80
CA ILE A 82 2.19 0.80 -5.59
C ILE A 82 2.03 -0.70 -5.39
N ARG A 83 2.21 -1.15 -4.16
CA ARG A 83 1.94 -2.53 -3.77
C ARG A 83 0.93 -2.57 -2.64
N GLY A 84 0.36 -3.74 -2.39
CA GLY A 84 -0.50 -3.94 -1.23
C GLY A 84 0.31 -3.90 0.06
N GLY A 85 -0.35 -3.60 1.14
CA GLY A 85 0.27 -3.53 2.46
C GLY A 85 -0.37 -2.43 3.29
N ARG A 86 -1.31 -2.80 4.12
CA ARG A 86 -2.01 -1.85 4.97
C ARG A 86 -1.09 -1.30 6.05
N VAL A 87 -1.23 -0.01 6.34
CA VAL A 87 -0.57 0.62 7.48
C VAL A 87 -1.58 0.66 8.63
N LYS A 88 -1.31 -0.09 9.68
CA LYS A 88 -2.24 -0.24 10.80
C LYS A 88 -2.51 1.08 11.51
N ASP A 89 -1.50 1.94 11.60
CA ASP A 89 -1.60 3.23 12.29
C ASP A 89 -2.38 4.28 11.51
N LEU A 90 -2.58 4.09 10.22
CA LEU A 90 -3.21 5.09 9.36
C LEU A 90 -4.53 4.54 8.81
N PRO A 91 -5.66 5.15 9.15
CA PRO A 91 -6.94 4.68 8.64
C PRO A 91 -7.07 4.93 7.14
N GLY A 92 -7.56 3.92 6.42
CA GLY A 92 -7.78 4.02 4.98
C GLY A 92 -6.54 3.87 4.11
N VAL A 93 -5.37 3.66 4.69
CA VAL A 93 -4.13 3.46 3.92
C VAL A 93 -3.91 1.96 3.75
N ARG A 94 -4.19 1.44 2.57
CA ARG A 94 -4.11 0.01 2.24
C ARG A 94 -2.95 -0.34 1.32
N TYR A 95 -2.19 0.66 0.89
CA TYR A 95 -1.16 0.49 -0.12
C TYR A 95 0.12 1.15 0.33
N ARG A 96 1.23 0.72 -0.27
CA ARG A 96 2.55 1.31 -0.01
C ARG A 96 3.28 1.54 -1.32
N THR A 97 4.06 2.60 -1.39
CA THR A 97 4.95 2.82 -2.53
C THR A 97 6.15 1.90 -2.44
N VAL A 98 6.62 1.43 -3.60
CA VAL A 98 7.83 0.59 -3.67
C VAL A 98 9.03 1.51 -3.87
N ARG A 99 9.96 1.49 -2.91
CA ARG A 99 11.17 2.31 -2.97
C ARG A 99 12.16 1.73 -3.98
N GLY A 100 12.84 2.61 -4.68
CA GLY A 100 13.84 2.22 -5.67
C GLY A 100 13.30 1.91 -7.06
N THR A 101 12.04 2.24 -7.32
CA THR A 101 11.39 2.03 -8.62
C THR A 101 10.85 3.34 -9.16
N LEU A 102 10.81 3.45 -10.48
CA LEU A 102 10.27 4.63 -11.18
C LEU A 102 10.88 5.92 -10.58
N ASP A 103 10.05 6.89 -10.20
CA ASP A 103 10.52 8.15 -9.65
C ASP A 103 10.78 8.10 -8.14
N THR A 104 10.51 6.98 -7.50
CA THR A 104 10.76 6.81 -6.06
C THR A 104 12.18 6.30 -5.85
N SER A 105 13.08 7.15 -5.35
CA SER A 105 14.46 6.73 -5.07
C SER A 105 14.50 5.83 -3.83
N GLY A 106 15.57 5.03 -3.73
CA GLY A 106 15.80 4.23 -2.53
C GLY A 106 16.14 5.10 -1.33
N VAL A 107 16.12 4.50 -0.16
CA VAL A 107 16.47 5.19 1.08
C VAL A 107 17.99 5.37 1.14
N ALA A 108 18.43 6.62 1.31
CA ALA A 108 19.84 6.94 1.35
C ALA A 108 20.51 6.34 2.60
N ASN A 109 21.73 5.83 2.43
CA ASN A 109 22.56 5.33 3.52
C ASN A 109 21.96 4.17 4.32
N ARG A 110 20.99 3.48 3.75
CA ARG A 110 20.38 2.32 4.40
C ARG A 110 21.25 1.09 4.21
N LYS A 111 21.60 0.43 5.30
CA LYS A 111 22.47 -0.76 5.28
C LYS A 111 21.74 -2.05 5.57
N GLN A 112 20.65 -2.01 6.33
CA GLN A 112 19.84 -3.18 6.68
C GLN A 112 18.54 -3.18 5.92
N ARG A 113 18.07 -4.38 5.55
CA ARG A 113 16.79 -4.56 4.81
C ARG A 113 16.73 -3.73 3.54
N ARG A 114 17.87 -3.64 2.85
CA ARG A 114 18.01 -2.81 1.65
C ARG A 114 16.99 -3.12 0.57
N SER A 115 16.64 -4.37 0.39
CA SER A 115 15.69 -4.76 -0.65
C SER A 115 14.29 -4.19 -0.41
N LYS A 116 13.89 -4.02 0.85
CA LYS A 116 12.59 -3.42 1.17
C LYS A 116 12.53 -1.93 0.91
N TYR A 117 13.69 -1.26 0.93
CA TYR A 117 13.76 0.20 0.81
C TYR A 117 14.52 0.67 -0.42
N GLY A 118 14.80 -0.24 -1.34
CA GLY A 118 15.40 0.10 -2.62
C GLY A 118 16.83 0.61 -2.54
N ALA A 119 17.54 0.27 -1.47
CA ALA A 119 18.91 0.73 -1.29
C ALA A 119 19.89 -0.20 -1.99
N LYS A 120 20.91 0.37 -2.64
CA LYS A 120 21.96 -0.40 -3.30
C LYS A 120 22.99 -0.87 -2.27
N LYS A 121 23.69 -1.95 -2.62
CA LYS A 121 24.75 -2.47 -1.77
C LYS A 121 25.88 -1.44 -1.64
N GLY A 122 26.19 -1.09 -0.40
CA GLY A 122 27.31 -0.21 -0.13
C GLY A 122 28.65 -0.94 -0.28
N LYS A 123 29.71 -0.19 -0.50
CA LYS A 123 31.05 -0.77 -0.53
C LYS A 123 31.53 -1.10 0.88
#